data_9b3b8680fcafd27f039858df88ca3480
#
_entry.id   9b3b8680fcafd27f039858df88ca3480
#
_cell.length_a   1.000
_cell.length_b   1.000
_cell.length_c   1.000
_cell.angle_alpha   90.00
_cell.angle_beta   90.00
_cell.angle_gamma   90.00
#
_symmetry.space_group_name_H-M   'P 1'
#
loop_
_entity.id
_entity.type
_entity.pdbx_description
1 polymer ?
#
loop_
_entity_poly.entity_id
_entity_poly.type
_entity_poly.pdbx_seq_one_letter_code
_entity_poly.pdbx_strand_id
1 'polypeptide(L)'
;MAPRSADSSMADLSATQASAGVVRGVFAHSPAAVVAAAATELADLAATLMQSRQTILPKRLAEPGPDAAQLQQILGAAACAPDHGQLLPWRFVLLPLDARALLAEQFAAALLERDAAALPEQLEQAREKAFRSPCLMLVVVDGACGDPEIDLAERLLSAGCAVQNLLLMATALGFGSALTSGKALKANGLRRLFGLGDGDQALCFVSIGTAHSRKPARLRPQAADYVSHLTPKQGVQPGFGPP
;
A
#
# COMPACT_ATOMS: atom_id res chain seq x y z
N MET A 1 10.52 35.98 51.31
CA MET A 1 10.28 37.43 51.27
C MET A 1 9.18 37.66 50.24
N ALA A 2 7.96 37.69 50.70
CA ALA A 2 6.74 38.02 49.95
C ALA A 2 6.40 39.50 50.20
N PRO A 3 5.30 40.00 49.69
CA PRO A 3 4.61 40.13 48.39
C PRO A 3 4.24 41.64 48.12
N ARG A 4 3.54 41.89 47.02
CA ARG A 4 2.53 43.01 46.85
C ARG A 4 1.94 42.88 45.44
N SER A 5 0.68 42.57 45.21
CA SER A 5 -0.63 43.21 45.40
C SER A 5 -0.93 44.32 44.41
N ALA A 6 -1.96 43.98 43.56
CA ALA A 6 -3.13 44.71 43.10
C ALA A 6 -2.97 46.09 42.42
N ASP A 7 -3.58 46.36 41.29
CA ASP A 7 -4.83 47.11 41.30
C ASP A 7 -5.58 47.06 39.93
N SER A 8 -6.86 47.18 40.03
CA SER A 8 -7.94 47.15 39.07
C SER A 8 -8.04 48.40 38.21
N SER A 9 -8.51 48.30 36.98
CA SER A 9 -9.34 49.36 36.37
C SER A 9 -10.33 48.76 35.38
N MET A 10 -11.59 48.84 35.77
CA MET A 10 -12.76 48.69 34.91
C MET A 10 -12.86 49.90 33.99
N ALA A 11 -13.15 49.72 32.73
CA ALA A 11 -13.76 50.70 31.87
C ALA A 11 -14.84 50.04 31.03
N ASP A 12 -16.04 50.37 31.38
CA ASP A 12 -17.33 50.12 30.73
C ASP A 12 -17.40 50.94 29.42
N LEU A 13 -17.78 50.35 28.31
CA LEU A 13 -18.25 51.02 27.12
C LEU A 13 -19.41 50.26 26.47
N SER A 14 -20.52 50.78 26.71
CA SER A 14 -21.86 50.68 26.18
C SER A 14 -22.05 50.10 24.77
N ALA A 15 -23.13 49.34 24.73
CA ALA A 15 -23.88 48.78 23.63
C ALA A 15 -24.09 49.71 22.41
N THR A 16 -23.88 49.17 21.24
CA THR A 16 -24.55 49.57 20.00
C THR A 16 -25.24 48.33 19.41
N GLN A 17 -26.57 48.32 19.54
CA GLN A 17 -27.43 47.37 18.86
C GLN A 17 -27.45 47.73 17.37
N ALA A 18 -26.88 46.80 16.56
CA ALA A 18 -27.14 46.75 15.12
C ALA A 18 -28.05 45.55 14.82
N SER A 19 -29.20 45.85 14.29
CA SER A 19 -30.24 44.91 13.87
C SER A 19 -29.68 43.91 12.86
N ALA A 20 -29.53 42.67 13.28
CA ALA A 20 -29.28 41.57 12.35
C ALA A 20 -30.57 41.13 11.70
N GLY A 21 -30.71 41.45 10.44
CA GLY A 21 -31.72 40.86 9.56
C GLY A 21 -31.57 39.35 9.53
N VAL A 22 -32.62 38.67 9.93
CA VAL A 22 -32.73 37.20 9.85
C VAL A 22 -32.77 36.79 8.39
N VAL A 23 -31.66 36.39 7.82
CA VAL A 23 -31.65 35.55 6.63
C VAL A 23 -32.02 34.12 7.04
N ARG A 24 -33.30 33.84 7.09
CA ARG A 24 -33.89 32.50 7.06
C ARG A 24 -33.71 31.96 5.65
N GLY A 25 -32.70 31.15 5.43
CA GLY A 25 -32.52 30.42 4.18
C GLY A 25 -31.47 29.36 4.40
N VAL A 26 -31.90 28.29 4.77
CA VAL A 26 -31.76 27.12 4.43
C VAL A 26 -30.93 25.99 4.67
N PHE A 27 -31.34 24.83 4.39
CA PHE A 27 -30.85 23.48 4.40
C PHE A 27 -30.59 22.90 5.80
N ALA A 28 -31.65 22.70 6.56
CA ALA A 28 -31.70 21.69 7.61
C ALA A 28 -31.58 20.29 6.97
N HIS A 29 -30.38 19.93 6.49
CA HIS A 29 -30.07 18.51 6.25
C HIS A 29 -30.02 17.85 7.62
N SER A 30 -30.88 16.83 7.79
CA SER A 30 -30.81 15.97 8.98
C SER A 30 -29.36 15.49 9.15
N PRO A 31 -28.79 15.47 10.38
CA PRO A 31 -27.45 14.93 10.60
C PRO A 31 -27.24 13.54 9.97
N ALA A 32 -28.29 12.72 9.96
CA ALA A 32 -28.28 11.42 9.28
C ALA A 32 -28.13 11.54 7.76
N ALA A 33 -28.75 12.54 7.11
CA ALA A 33 -28.61 12.75 5.68
C ALA A 33 -27.21 13.26 5.30
N VAL A 34 -26.59 14.10 6.13
CA VAL A 34 -25.20 14.55 5.93
C VAL A 34 -24.23 13.40 6.08
N VAL A 35 -24.41 12.55 7.08
CA VAL A 35 -23.58 11.34 7.28
C VAL A 35 -23.76 10.36 6.12
N ALA A 36 -24.98 10.15 5.64
CA ALA A 36 -25.25 9.28 4.50
C ALA A 36 -24.63 9.82 3.19
N ALA A 37 -24.71 11.12 2.94
CA ALA A 37 -24.07 11.74 1.78
C ALA A 37 -22.56 11.60 1.82
N ALA A 38 -21.92 11.88 2.96
CA ALA A 38 -20.49 11.72 3.15
C ALA A 38 -20.05 10.26 2.99
N ALA A 39 -20.83 9.29 3.45
CA ALA A 39 -20.56 7.87 3.26
C ALA A 39 -20.61 7.47 1.78
N THR A 40 -21.56 8.01 1.01
CA THR A 40 -21.65 7.76 -0.44
C THR A 40 -20.45 8.33 -1.18
N GLU A 41 -20.04 9.57 -0.90
CA GLU A 41 -18.87 10.19 -1.50
C GLU A 41 -17.58 9.40 -1.20
N LEU A 42 -17.43 8.93 0.03
CA LEU A 42 -16.28 8.11 0.42
C LEU A 42 -16.27 6.76 -0.31
N ALA A 43 -17.43 6.12 -0.48
CA ALA A 43 -17.56 4.87 -1.21
C ALA A 43 -17.21 5.04 -2.71
N ASP A 44 -17.67 6.12 -3.33
CA ASP A 44 -17.37 6.45 -4.74
C ASP A 44 -15.89 6.75 -4.94
N LEU A 45 -15.27 7.48 -4.01
CA LEU A 45 -13.83 7.75 -4.03
C LEU A 45 -13.03 6.46 -3.91
N ALA A 46 -13.38 5.59 -2.96
CA ALA A 46 -12.74 4.31 -2.75
C ALA A 46 -12.88 3.40 -3.99
N ALA A 47 -14.07 3.31 -4.57
CA ALA A 47 -14.33 2.55 -5.78
C ALA A 47 -13.49 3.05 -6.96
N THR A 48 -13.45 4.37 -7.17
CA THR A 48 -12.66 5.02 -8.22
C THR A 48 -11.16 4.70 -8.05
N LEU A 49 -10.64 4.84 -6.84
CA LEU A 49 -9.24 4.55 -6.55
C LEU A 49 -8.89 3.08 -6.80
N MET A 50 -9.70 2.14 -6.31
CA MET A 50 -9.48 0.70 -6.52
C MET A 50 -9.56 0.32 -8.00
N GLN A 51 -10.48 0.90 -8.77
CA GLN A 51 -10.63 0.65 -10.19
C GLN A 51 -9.48 1.25 -11.03
N SER A 52 -8.96 2.41 -10.63
CA SER A 52 -7.87 3.10 -11.35
C SER A 52 -6.52 2.40 -11.19
N ARG A 53 -6.30 1.64 -10.11
CA ARG A 53 -5.06 0.92 -9.88
C ARG A 53 -4.82 -0.15 -10.95
N GLN A 54 -3.69 -0.03 -11.64
CA GLN A 54 -3.23 -0.98 -12.65
C GLN A 54 -1.81 -1.43 -12.36
N THR A 55 -1.48 -2.65 -12.76
CA THR A 55 -0.09 -3.10 -12.79
C THR A 55 0.61 -2.52 -14.01
N ILE A 56 1.61 -1.68 -13.78
CA ILE A 56 2.50 -1.12 -14.80
C ILE A 56 3.82 -1.87 -14.72
N LEU A 57 4.18 -2.61 -15.76
CA LEU A 57 5.41 -3.41 -15.75
C LEU A 57 6.63 -2.52 -15.43
N PRO A 58 7.61 -3.01 -14.63
CA PRO A 58 8.77 -2.20 -14.21
C PRO A 58 9.51 -1.52 -15.37
N LYS A 59 9.64 -2.18 -16.52
CA LYS A 59 10.26 -1.61 -17.73
C LYS A 59 9.50 -0.44 -18.38
N ARG A 60 8.30 -0.10 -17.89
CA ARG A 60 7.46 1.03 -18.32
C ARG A 60 7.35 2.11 -17.25
N LEU A 61 8.04 1.91 -16.14
CA LEU A 61 8.15 2.90 -15.07
C LEU A 61 9.44 3.70 -15.31
N ALA A 62 9.31 5.01 -15.27
CA ALA A 62 10.44 5.92 -15.49
C ALA A 62 10.52 6.99 -14.40
N GLU A 63 11.58 7.77 -14.44
CA GLU A 63 11.72 8.96 -13.63
C GLU A 63 10.63 10.02 -13.99
N PRO A 64 10.24 10.88 -13.05
CA PRO A 64 10.63 10.80 -11.66
C PRO A 64 9.93 9.67 -10.90
N GLY A 65 10.63 9.09 -9.92
CA GLY A 65 10.02 8.29 -8.87
C GLY A 65 9.34 9.18 -7.82
N PRO A 66 8.74 8.59 -6.76
CA PRO A 66 8.25 9.37 -5.63
C PRO A 66 9.41 10.08 -4.92
N ASP A 67 9.20 11.36 -4.59
CA ASP A 67 10.11 12.09 -3.70
C ASP A 67 10.02 11.56 -2.24
N ALA A 68 10.83 12.09 -1.35
CA ALA A 68 10.90 11.62 0.04
C ALA A 68 9.55 11.75 0.77
N ALA A 69 8.81 12.85 0.57
CA ALA A 69 7.51 13.07 1.22
C ALA A 69 6.44 12.14 0.65
N GLN A 70 6.41 11.97 -0.67
CA GLN A 70 5.51 11.04 -1.35
C GLN A 70 5.81 9.59 -0.96
N LEU A 71 7.09 9.20 -0.89
CA LEU A 71 7.48 7.86 -0.45
C LEU A 71 7.06 7.61 1.00
N GLN A 72 7.19 8.60 1.88
CA GLN A 72 6.71 8.49 3.25
C GLN A 72 5.19 8.30 3.31
N GLN A 73 4.41 9.03 2.50
CA GLN A 73 2.96 8.84 2.41
C GLN A 73 2.60 7.43 1.89
N ILE A 74 3.31 6.95 0.86
CA ILE A 74 3.11 5.62 0.29
C ILE A 74 3.37 4.54 1.33
N LEU A 75 4.49 4.63 2.05
CA LEU A 75 4.85 3.67 3.11
C LEU A 75 3.94 3.81 4.33
N GLY A 76 3.53 5.04 4.68
CA GLY A 76 2.59 5.29 5.78
C GLY A 76 1.23 4.63 5.57
N ALA A 77 0.75 4.51 4.32
CA ALA A 77 -0.50 3.82 4.02
C ALA A 77 -0.47 2.33 4.39
N ALA A 78 0.69 1.70 4.37
CA ALA A 78 0.84 0.31 4.77
C ALA A 78 0.46 0.08 6.25
N ALA A 79 0.70 1.05 7.12
CA ALA A 79 0.36 0.97 8.55
C ALA A 79 -1.15 0.86 8.82
N CYS A 80 -2.00 1.16 7.82
CA CYS A 80 -3.45 1.00 7.92
C CYS A 80 -3.92 -0.44 7.63
N ALA A 81 -3.01 -1.39 7.44
CA ALA A 81 -3.36 -2.79 7.25
C ALA A 81 -3.89 -3.41 8.55
N PRO A 82 -4.88 -4.32 8.48
CA PRO A 82 -5.23 -5.13 9.64
C PRO A 82 -4.04 -6.00 10.04
N ASP A 83 -3.78 -6.07 11.34
CA ASP A 83 -2.64 -6.77 11.91
C ASP A 83 -3.05 -7.44 13.22
N HIS A 84 -3.26 -8.74 13.20
CA HIS A 84 -3.63 -9.52 14.38
C HIS A 84 -2.49 -9.46 15.41
N GLY A 85 -2.83 -9.10 16.63
CA GLY A 85 -1.86 -8.97 17.73
C GLY A 85 -0.88 -7.79 17.58
N GLN A 86 -1.07 -6.92 16.58
CA GLN A 86 -0.18 -5.78 16.30
C GLN A 86 1.30 -6.20 16.17
N LEU A 87 1.53 -7.33 15.49
CA LEU A 87 2.84 -7.94 15.36
C LEU A 87 3.79 -7.16 14.46
N LEU A 88 3.25 -6.38 13.52
CA LEU A 88 4.01 -5.77 12.42
C LEU A 88 4.90 -6.80 11.71
N PRO A 89 4.30 -7.90 11.18
CA PRO A 89 5.06 -9.03 10.68
C PRO A 89 5.71 -8.80 9.31
N TRP A 90 5.64 -7.59 8.78
CA TRP A 90 6.18 -7.22 7.47
C TRP A 90 7.08 -6.00 7.56
N ARG A 91 8.04 -5.94 6.66
CA ARG A 91 8.92 -4.78 6.47
C ARG A 91 9.21 -4.55 4.99
N PHE A 92 9.51 -3.31 4.66
CA PHE A 92 9.94 -2.90 3.33
C PHE A 92 11.42 -2.56 3.36
N VAL A 93 12.23 -3.22 2.53
CA VAL A 93 13.65 -2.91 2.37
C VAL A 93 13.82 -2.08 1.10
N LEU A 94 14.10 -0.80 1.25
CA LEU A 94 14.35 0.10 0.13
C LEU A 94 15.68 -0.23 -0.53
N LEU A 95 15.70 -0.19 -1.86
CA LEU A 95 16.90 -0.38 -2.66
C LEU A 95 17.27 0.94 -3.36
N PRO A 96 18.13 1.76 -2.75
CA PRO A 96 18.63 2.97 -3.39
C PRO A 96 19.47 2.61 -4.62
N LEU A 97 19.68 3.58 -5.52
CA LEU A 97 20.27 3.32 -6.82
C LEU A 97 21.71 2.76 -6.73
N ASP A 98 22.48 3.21 -5.76
CA ASP A 98 23.85 2.76 -5.49
C ASP A 98 23.92 1.29 -4.99
N ALA A 99 22.85 0.78 -4.36
CA ALA A 99 22.77 -0.62 -3.93
C ALA A 99 22.26 -1.58 -5.03
N ARG A 100 21.76 -1.06 -6.17
CA ARG A 100 21.15 -1.89 -7.23
C ARG A 100 22.12 -2.85 -7.90
N ALA A 101 23.40 -2.50 -7.99
CA ALA A 101 24.43 -3.37 -8.54
C ALA A 101 24.56 -4.67 -7.74
N LEU A 102 24.43 -4.62 -6.42
CA LEU A 102 24.45 -5.83 -5.57
C LEU A 102 23.27 -6.75 -5.89
N LEU A 103 22.07 -6.19 -6.07
CA LEU A 103 20.89 -6.97 -6.46
C LEU A 103 21.02 -7.55 -7.86
N ALA A 104 21.60 -6.79 -8.80
CA ALA A 104 21.80 -7.23 -10.19
C ALA A 104 22.65 -8.49 -10.24
N GLU A 105 23.76 -8.54 -9.49
CA GLU A 105 24.61 -9.73 -9.41
C GLU A 105 23.89 -10.92 -8.78
N GLN A 106 23.03 -10.69 -7.78
CA GLN A 106 22.23 -11.79 -7.20
C GLN A 106 21.19 -12.33 -8.19
N PHE A 107 20.63 -11.50 -9.07
CA PHE A 107 19.73 -11.98 -10.11
C PHE A 107 20.45 -12.82 -11.17
N ALA A 108 21.66 -12.42 -11.56
CA ALA A 108 22.48 -13.20 -12.49
C ALA A 108 22.93 -14.53 -11.85
N ALA A 109 23.42 -14.51 -10.61
CA ALA A 109 23.82 -15.70 -9.86
C ALA A 109 22.64 -16.68 -9.70
N ALA A 110 21.46 -16.19 -9.30
CA ALA A 110 20.27 -17.01 -9.17
C ALA A 110 19.79 -17.60 -10.52
N LEU A 111 20.11 -16.99 -11.65
CA LEU A 111 19.86 -17.55 -12.97
C LEU A 111 20.83 -18.69 -13.24
N LEU A 112 22.13 -18.51 -12.99
CA LEU A 112 23.16 -19.53 -13.17
C LEU A 112 22.95 -20.77 -12.27
N GLU A 113 22.52 -20.55 -11.01
CA GLU A 113 22.18 -21.66 -10.11
C GLU A 113 21.06 -22.56 -10.67
N ARG A 114 20.15 -21.98 -11.44
CA ARG A 114 19.02 -22.69 -12.06
C ARG A 114 19.31 -23.27 -13.42
N ASP A 115 20.17 -22.60 -14.17
CA ASP A 115 20.50 -22.90 -15.55
C ASP A 115 21.98 -22.59 -15.76
N ALA A 116 22.81 -23.62 -15.57
CA ALA A 116 24.26 -23.51 -15.75
C ALA A 116 24.67 -23.21 -17.22
N ALA A 117 23.76 -23.40 -18.17
CA ALA A 117 23.96 -23.10 -19.59
C ALA A 117 23.41 -21.73 -20.00
N ALA A 118 23.02 -20.88 -19.01
CA ALA A 118 22.49 -19.56 -19.32
C ALA A 118 23.49 -18.71 -20.12
N LEU A 119 23.00 -18.13 -21.20
CA LEU A 119 23.82 -17.32 -22.09
C LEU A 119 24.17 -15.96 -21.47
N PRO A 120 25.32 -15.34 -21.87
CA PRO A 120 25.73 -14.02 -21.37
C PRO A 120 24.62 -12.97 -21.50
N GLU A 121 23.85 -12.95 -22.59
CA GLU A 121 22.76 -12.01 -22.82
C GLU A 121 21.59 -12.23 -21.84
N GLN A 122 21.34 -13.47 -21.41
CA GLN A 122 20.31 -13.78 -20.43
C GLN A 122 20.74 -13.32 -19.03
N LEU A 123 22.03 -13.42 -18.72
CA LEU A 123 22.59 -12.92 -17.46
C LEU A 123 22.50 -11.39 -17.41
N GLU A 124 22.81 -10.70 -18.51
CA GLU A 124 22.67 -9.26 -18.59
C GLU A 124 21.21 -8.83 -18.43
N GLN A 125 20.29 -9.47 -19.12
CA GLN A 125 18.86 -9.25 -18.93
C GLN A 125 18.39 -9.51 -17.49
N ALA A 126 19.03 -10.43 -16.77
CA ALA A 126 18.75 -10.67 -15.37
C ALA A 126 19.23 -9.50 -14.51
N ARG A 127 20.46 -8.97 -14.75
CA ARG A 127 21.02 -7.79 -14.08
C ARG A 127 20.17 -6.54 -14.28
N GLU A 128 19.76 -6.26 -15.51
CA GLU A 128 18.91 -5.12 -15.86
C GLU A 128 17.64 -5.01 -15.02
N LYS A 129 17.10 -6.13 -14.54
CA LYS A 129 15.86 -6.13 -13.74
C LYS A 129 15.98 -5.29 -12.47
N ALA A 130 17.18 -5.18 -11.91
CA ALA A 130 17.43 -4.37 -10.73
C ALA A 130 17.28 -2.86 -10.98
N PHE A 131 17.37 -2.42 -12.23
CA PHE A 131 17.37 -1.00 -12.60
C PHE A 131 16.09 -0.51 -13.29
N ARG A 132 15.06 -1.37 -13.43
CA ARG A 132 13.89 -1.10 -14.26
C ARG A 132 12.90 -0.07 -13.69
N SER A 133 13.06 0.39 -12.48
CA SER A 133 12.14 1.36 -11.87
C SER A 133 12.89 2.35 -11.00
N PRO A 134 12.44 3.60 -10.90
CA PRO A 134 13.06 4.62 -10.05
C PRO A 134 13.06 4.20 -8.58
N CYS A 135 11.92 3.79 -8.07
CA CYS A 135 11.77 3.30 -6.71
C CYS A 135 11.57 1.78 -6.72
N LEU A 136 12.38 1.07 -5.94
CA LEU A 136 12.32 -0.38 -5.77
C LEU A 136 12.45 -0.72 -4.30
N MET A 137 11.63 -1.63 -3.82
CA MET A 137 11.72 -2.17 -2.46
C MET A 137 11.39 -3.65 -2.44
N LEU A 138 12.01 -4.39 -1.52
CA LEU A 138 11.66 -5.78 -1.21
C LEU A 138 10.65 -5.80 -0.07
N VAL A 139 9.61 -6.59 -0.20
CA VAL A 139 8.68 -6.92 0.89
C VAL A 139 9.14 -8.19 1.56
N VAL A 140 9.36 -8.13 2.85
CA VAL A 140 9.76 -9.27 3.68
C VAL A 140 8.69 -9.49 4.73
N VAL A 141 8.33 -10.75 4.95
CA VAL A 141 7.44 -11.18 6.04
C VAL A 141 8.24 -12.01 7.03
N ASP A 142 8.17 -11.61 8.30
CA ASP A 142 8.70 -12.38 9.42
C ASP A 142 7.64 -13.38 9.86
N GLY A 143 7.88 -14.65 9.61
CA GLY A 143 6.97 -15.74 9.97
C GLY A 143 7.05 -16.15 11.44
N ALA A 144 7.93 -15.55 12.24
CA ALA A 144 8.21 -15.99 13.60
C ALA A 144 8.13 -14.87 14.67
N CYS A 145 7.92 -13.59 14.26
CA CYS A 145 7.88 -12.48 15.21
C CYS A 145 6.66 -12.57 16.14
N GLY A 146 6.83 -12.17 17.41
CA GLY A 146 5.75 -12.03 18.39
C GLY A 146 5.10 -13.35 18.79
N ASP A 147 3.77 -13.39 18.78
CA ASP A 147 2.98 -14.54 19.26
C ASP A 147 3.08 -15.74 18.32
N PRO A 148 3.57 -16.91 18.79
CA PRO A 148 3.69 -18.12 18.00
C PRO A 148 2.34 -18.75 17.61
N GLU A 149 1.26 -18.43 18.29
CA GLU A 149 -0.10 -18.92 17.97
C GLU A 149 -0.67 -18.24 16.71
N ILE A 150 -0.13 -17.10 16.31
CA ILE A 150 -0.51 -16.40 15.08
C ILE A 150 0.29 -17.02 13.92
N ASP A 151 -0.38 -17.73 13.06
CA ASP A 151 0.26 -18.49 12.00
C ASP A 151 0.78 -17.63 10.82
N LEU A 152 1.54 -18.26 9.94
CA LEU A 152 2.11 -17.61 8.78
C LEU A 152 1.03 -17.08 7.80
N ALA A 153 -0.13 -17.73 7.70
CA ALA A 153 -1.19 -17.32 6.78
C ALA A 153 -1.78 -15.96 7.20
N GLU A 154 -1.97 -15.73 8.50
CA GLU A 154 -2.44 -14.45 9.03
C GLU A 154 -1.40 -13.34 8.80
N ARG A 155 -0.11 -13.63 9.00
CA ARG A 155 0.99 -12.70 8.74
C ARG A 155 1.09 -12.33 7.26
N LEU A 156 0.91 -13.29 6.37
CA LEU A 156 0.87 -13.07 4.92
C LEU A 156 -0.36 -12.25 4.51
N LEU A 157 -1.52 -12.48 5.16
CA LEU A 157 -2.72 -11.70 4.92
C LEU A 157 -2.51 -10.23 5.31
N SER A 158 -1.96 -9.96 6.49
CA SER A 158 -1.59 -8.61 6.94
C SER A 158 -0.63 -7.94 5.95
N ALA A 159 0.44 -8.64 5.54
CA ALA A 159 1.39 -8.14 4.56
C ALA A 159 0.74 -7.84 3.20
N GLY A 160 -0.18 -8.68 2.75
CA GLY A 160 -0.95 -8.47 1.52
C GLY A 160 -1.80 -7.21 1.58
N CYS A 161 -2.46 -6.96 2.72
CA CYS A 161 -3.23 -5.73 2.97
C CYS A 161 -2.32 -4.50 2.99
N ALA A 162 -1.16 -4.57 3.66
CA ALA A 162 -0.17 -3.50 3.70
C ALA A 162 0.34 -3.14 2.29
N VAL A 163 0.69 -4.15 1.49
CA VAL A 163 1.10 -3.97 0.10
C VAL A 163 -0.02 -3.36 -0.74
N GLN A 164 -1.26 -3.81 -0.59
CA GLN A 164 -2.39 -3.24 -1.35
C GLN A 164 -2.61 -1.77 -0.99
N ASN A 165 -2.56 -1.39 0.29
CA ASN A 165 -2.69 0.00 0.73
C ASN A 165 -1.58 0.89 0.12
N LEU A 166 -0.34 0.39 0.12
CA LEU A 166 0.80 1.06 -0.53
C LEU A 166 0.57 1.27 -2.03
N LEU A 167 0.07 0.26 -2.76
CA LEU A 167 -0.21 0.36 -4.19
C LEU A 167 -1.34 1.35 -4.49
N LEU A 168 -2.37 1.42 -3.64
CA LEU A 168 -3.46 2.38 -3.76
C LEU A 168 -2.96 3.80 -3.52
N MET A 169 -2.12 4.03 -2.50
CA MET A 169 -1.55 5.35 -2.24
C MET A 169 -0.63 5.80 -3.37
N ALA A 170 0.23 4.92 -3.89
CA ALA A 170 1.04 5.23 -5.07
C ALA A 170 0.17 5.61 -6.29
N THR A 171 -0.97 4.92 -6.47
CA THR A 171 -1.93 5.22 -7.53
C THR A 171 -2.61 6.57 -7.31
N ALA A 172 -3.01 6.90 -6.08
CA ALA A 172 -3.62 8.18 -5.71
C ALA A 172 -2.67 9.35 -5.97
N LEU A 173 -1.36 9.16 -5.75
CA LEU A 173 -0.30 10.11 -6.04
C LEU A 173 0.09 10.16 -7.54
N GLY A 174 -0.58 9.41 -8.41
CA GLY A 174 -0.37 9.41 -9.86
C GLY A 174 0.71 8.46 -10.36
N PHE A 175 1.40 7.73 -9.49
CA PHE A 175 2.43 6.78 -9.88
C PHE A 175 1.87 5.48 -10.45
N GLY A 176 2.65 4.86 -11.32
CA GLY A 176 2.49 3.47 -11.69
C GLY A 176 3.22 2.56 -10.73
N SER A 177 2.73 1.34 -10.56
CA SER A 177 3.37 0.35 -9.70
C SER A 177 3.23 -1.08 -10.21
N ALA A 178 4.13 -1.95 -9.77
CA ALA A 178 4.08 -3.39 -10.04
C ALA A 178 4.61 -4.20 -8.87
N LEU A 179 4.00 -5.36 -8.67
CA LEU A 179 4.59 -6.44 -7.88
C LEU A 179 5.32 -7.40 -8.80
N THR A 180 6.52 -7.76 -8.43
CA THR A 180 7.28 -8.80 -9.13
C THR A 180 7.80 -9.82 -8.13
N SER A 181 7.45 -11.07 -8.37
CA SER A 181 7.98 -12.22 -7.65
C SER A 181 8.60 -13.17 -8.67
N GLY A 182 9.55 -13.95 -8.26
CA GLY A 182 10.19 -14.87 -9.16
C GLY A 182 11.12 -15.83 -8.45
N LYS A 183 11.65 -16.78 -9.21
CA LYS A 183 12.50 -17.85 -8.66
C LYS A 183 13.74 -17.31 -7.93
N ALA A 184 14.25 -16.14 -8.32
CA ALA A 184 15.39 -15.49 -7.67
C ALA A 184 15.14 -15.13 -6.19
N LEU A 185 13.88 -14.83 -5.79
CA LEU A 185 13.54 -14.56 -4.39
C LEU A 185 13.87 -15.72 -3.43
N LYS A 186 13.93 -16.95 -3.96
CA LYS A 186 14.22 -18.15 -3.21
C LYS A 186 15.73 -18.52 -3.19
N ALA A 187 16.57 -17.77 -3.95
CA ALA A 187 17.99 -18.03 -4.03
C ALA A 187 18.70 -17.67 -2.72
N ASN A 188 19.62 -18.52 -2.27
CA ASN A 188 20.39 -18.31 -1.04
C ASN A 188 21.23 -17.02 -1.08
N GLY A 189 21.75 -16.65 -2.26
CA GLY A 189 22.47 -15.40 -2.45
C GLY A 189 21.62 -14.17 -2.15
N LEU A 190 20.37 -14.16 -2.58
CA LEU A 190 19.43 -13.09 -2.29
C LEU A 190 19.05 -13.05 -0.81
N ARG A 191 18.81 -14.19 -0.17
CA ARG A 191 18.58 -14.26 1.27
C ARG A 191 19.72 -13.64 2.07
N ARG A 192 20.97 -13.97 1.71
CA ARG A 192 22.17 -13.39 2.34
C ARG A 192 22.28 -11.89 2.10
N LEU A 193 22.02 -11.42 0.86
CA LEU A 193 22.08 -10.00 0.53
C LEU A 193 21.14 -9.16 1.42
N PHE A 194 19.95 -9.67 1.70
CA PHE A 194 18.93 -8.98 2.51
C PHE A 194 18.96 -9.35 3.99
N GLY A 195 19.92 -10.16 4.45
CA GLY A 195 20.02 -10.60 5.84
C GLY A 195 18.80 -11.34 6.34
N LEU A 196 18.17 -12.17 5.48
CA LEU A 196 16.95 -12.88 5.83
C LEU A 196 17.26 -14.09 6.73
N GLY A 197 16.64 -14.11 7.91
CA GLY A 197 16.67 -15.25 8.84
C GLY A 197 15.77 -16.40 8.39
N ASP A 198 15.81 -17.53 9.10
CA ASP A 198 15.06 -18.74 8.73
C ASP A 198 13.54 -18.52 8.70
N GLY A 199 13.01 -17.68 9.59
CA GLY A 199 11.60 -17.31 9.62
C GLY A 199 11.19 -16.28 8.56
N ASP A 200 12.14 -15.56 7.97
CA ASP A 200 11.87 -14.51 6.99
C ASP A 200 11.51 -15.06 5.61
N GLN A 201 10.51 -14.47 5.00
CA GLN A 201 10.09 -14.75 3.63
C GLN A 201 10.19 -13.49 2.76
N ALA A 202 11.01 -13.54 1.70
CA ALA A 202 10.97 -12.56 0.64
C ALA A 202 9.70 -12.77 -0.20
N LEU A 203 8.73 -11.86 -0.07
CA LEU A 203 7.42 -12.02 -0.69
C LEU A 203 7.40 -11.56 -2.15
N CYS A 204 7.81 -10.33 -2.38
CA CYS A 204 7.88 -9.73 -3.73
C CYS A 204 8.73 -8.46 -3.70
N PHE A 205 9.15 -8.02 -4.88
CA PHE A 205 9.59 -6.64 -5.09
C PHE A 205 8.41 -5.76 -5.47
N VAL A 206 8.39 -4.53 -4.94
CA VAL A 206 7.49 -3.45 -5.35
C VAL A 206 8.31 -2.46 -6.15
N SER A 207 7.88 -2.18 -7.38
CA SER A 207 8.43 -1.16 -8.26
C SER A 207 7.46 0.01 -8.36
N ILE A 208 7.92 1.24 -8.21
CA ILE A 208 7.09 2.46 -8.33
C ILE A 208 7.84 3.46 -9.21
N GLY A 209 7.10 4.21 -10.03
CA GLY A 209 7.64 5.27 -10.88
C GLY A 209 6.56 5.92 -11.73
N THR A 210 6.94 6.90 -12.52
CA THR A 210 6.05 7.55 -13.49
C THR A 210 5.69 6.59 -14.61
N ALA A 211 4.39 6.42 -14.87
CA ALA A 211 3.91 5.57 -15.96
C ALA A 211 3.80 6.35 -17.26
N HIS A 212 4.69 6.10 -18.24
CA HIS A 212 4.61 6.76 -19.55
C HIS A 212 3.39 6.35 -20.38
N SER A 213 2.88 5.13 -20.15
CA SER A 213 1.68 4.65 -20.82
C SER A 213 0.90 3.73 -19.91
N ARG A 214 -0.41 3.86 -19.94
CA ARG A 214 -1.34 2.98 -19.25
C ARG A 214 -2.06 2.12 -20.29
N LYS A 215 -2.32 0.86 -19.96
CA LYS A 215 -3.18 0.00 -20.77
C LYS A 215 -4.64 0.39 -20.55
N PRO A 216 -5.54 0.07 -21.50
CA PRO A 216 -6.96 0.12 -21.24
C PRO A 216 -7.32 -0.63 -19.96
N ALA A 217 -8.35 -0.17 -19.26
CA ALA A 217 -8.84 -0.85 -18.06
C ALA A 217 -9.18 -2.31 -18.39
N ARG A 218 -8.73 -3.24 -17.53
CA ARG A 218 -9.11 -4.64 -17.68
C ARG A 218 -10.56 -4.81 -17.25
N LEU A 219 -11.27 -5.69 -17.95
CA LEU A 219 -12.53 -6.22 -17.46
C LEU A 219 -12.27 -6.89 -16.10
N ARG A 220 -13.02 -6.50 -15.11
CA ARG A 220 -12.94 -7.08 -13.76
C ARG A 220 -13.98 -8.19 -13.65
N PRO A 221 -13.69 -9.27 -12.91
CA PRO A 221 -14.70 -10.28 -12.64
C PRO A 221 -15.87 -9.65 -11.87
N GLN A 222 -17.07 -10.20 -12.11
CA GLN A 222 -18.24 -9.81 -11.35
C GLN A 222 -18.23 -10.51 -9.98
N ALA A 223 -18.86 -9.90 -8.98
CA ALA A 223 -18.89 -10.47 -7.64
C ALA A 223 -19.47 -11.91 -7.63
N ALA A 224 -20.43 -12.21 -8.52
CA ALA A 224 -20.98 -13.55 -8.68
C ALA A 224 -19.97 -14.62 -9.12
N ASP A 225 -18.83 -14.21 -9.72
CA ASP A 225 -17.81 -15.14 -10.18
C ASP A 225 -16.96 -15.73 -9.03
N TYR A 226 -16.97 -15.09 -7.86
CA TYR A 226 -16.11 -15.47 -6.72
C TYR A 226 -16.83 -15.47 -5.37
N VAL A 227 -18.15 -15.23 -5.35
CA VAL A 227 -18.96 -15.32 -4.13
C VAL A 227 -19.65 -16.67 -4.09
N SER A 228 -19.73 -17.26 -2.92
CA SER A 228 -20.54 -18.43 -2.62
C SER A 228 -21.23 -18.22 -1.29
N HIS A 229 -22.36 -18.87 -1.10
CA HIS A 229 -23.13 -18.83 0.16
C HIS A 229 -23.35 -20.23 0.72
N LEU A 230 -23.44 -20.35 2.04
CA LEU A 230 -23.71 -21.61 2.72
C LEU A 230 -25.22 -21.80 2.90
N THR A 231 -25.73 -22.95 2.49
CA THR A 231 -27.12 -23.36 2.73
C THR A 231 -27.18 -24.53 3.71
N PRO A 232 -28.19 -24.58 4.60
CA PRO A 232 -28.30 -25.66 5.60
C PRO A 232 -28.48 -27.07 5.01
N LYS A 233 -29.05 -27.17 3.80
CA LYS A 233 -29.39 -28.46 3.18
C LYS A 233 -28.41 -28.90 2.10
N GLN A 234 -27.78 -27.97 1.39
CA GLN A 234 -26.98 -28.27 0.20
C GLN A 234 -25.51 -27.89 0.35
N GLY A 235 -25.10 -27.38 1.55
CA GLY A 235 -23.73 -26.91 1.75
C GLY A 235 -23.43 -25.62 0.99
N VAL A 236 -22.20 -25.46 0.52
CA VAL A 236 -21.73 -24.26 -0.19
C VAL A 236 -22.28 -24.27 -1.61
N GLN A 237 -22.96 -23.17 -2.00
CA GLN A 237 -23.52 -22.95 -3.33
C GLN A 237 -22.90 -21.69 -3.96
N PRO A 238 -22.62 -21.66 -5.28
CA PRO A 238 -22.06 -20.47 -5.94
C PRO A 238 -23.07 -19.32 -5.99
N GLY A 239 -22.55 -18.10 -6.03
CA GLY A 239 -23.33 -16.86 -6.11
C GLY A 239 -23.86 -16.37 -4.76
N PHE A 240 -24.63 -15.29 -4.84
CA PHE A 240 -25.31 -14.73 -3.68
C PHE A 240 -26.53 -15.60 -3.35
N GLY A 241 -26.72 -15.93 -2.07
CA GLY A 241 -27.94 -16.58 -1.62
C GLY A 241 -29.20 -15.73 -1.84
N PRO A 242 -30.37 -16.29 -1.62
CA PRO A 242 -31.60 -15.48 -1.56
C PRO A 242 -31.46 -14.40 -0.50
N PRO A 243 -32.07 -13.20 -0.71
CA PRO A 243 -32.03 -12.11 0.25
C PRO A 243 -32.70 -12.48 1.57
#